data_fc846339f8be103477d7590e55b61b41
#
_entry.id   fc846339f8be103477d7590e55b61b41
#
_cell.length_a   1.000
_cell.length_b   1.000
_cell.length_c   1.000
_cell.angle_alpha   90.00
_cell.angle_beta   90.00
_cell.angle_gamma   90.00
#
_symmetry.space_group_name_H-M   'P 1'
#
loop_
_entity.id
_entity.type
_entity.pdbx_description
1 polymer ?
#
loop_
_entity_poly.entity_id
_entity_poly.type
_entity_poly.pdbx_seq_one_letter_code
_entity_poly.pdbx_strand_id
1 'polypeptide(L)'
;MSYLIFKEKGLAVGAKKVAEQCTSAIFNYQVIGAGATVEFSGSNKPDYDIDDETHWQLIYVATGNTADSEPFRQHAWDNVRMKVTAGSNVEVYVSSGVSG
;
A
#
# COMPACT_ATOMS: atom_id res chain seq x y z
N MET A 1 12.89 -5.69 13.06
CA MET A 1 13.28 -4.49 12.31
C MET A 1 12.21 -4.14 11.30
N SER A 2 11.92 -2.87 11.11
CA SER A 2 10.96 -2.42 10.10
C SER A 2 11.59 -1.32 9.26
N TYR A 3 11.06 -1.17 8.05
CA TYR A 3 11.53 -0.11 7.14
C TYR A 3 10.36 0.36 6.28
N LEU A 4 10.45 1.61 5.82
CA LEU A 4 9.42 2.20 4.98
C LEU A 4 9.52 1.66 3.55
N ILE A 5 8.43 1.14 3.04
CA ILE A 5 8.33 0.74 1.63
C ILE A 5 7.56 1.78 0.82
N PHE A 6 6.72 2.58 1.46
CA PHE A 6 6.10 3.75 0.83
C PHE A 6 6.30 4.96 1.73
N LYS A 7 6.67 6.08 1.12
CA LYS A 7 6.83 7.36 1.78
C LYS A 7 6.45 8.43 0.76
N GLU A 8 5.15 8.66 0.62
CA GLU A 8 4.61 9.51 -0.45
C GLU A 8 3.80 10.65 0.13
N LYS A 9 3.89 11.81 -0.49
CA LYS A 9 3.17 13.02 -0.08
C LYS A 9 2.55 13.70 -1.29
N GLY A 10 1.56 14.56 -1.03
CA GLY A 10 0.96 15.38 -2.07
C GLY A 10 0.22 14.59 -3.13
N LEU A 11 -0.33 13.45 -2.77
CA LEU A 11 -0.98 12.56 -3.72
C LEU A 11 -2.42 12.98 -3.98
N ALA A 12 -2.87 12.78 -5.21
CA ALA A 12 -4.24 13.02 -5.63
C ALA A 12 -4.86 11.73 -6.12
N VAL A 13 -6.18 11.76 -6.35
CA VAL A 13 -6.91 10.61 -6.89
C VAL A 13 -6.27 10.15 -8.20
N GLY A 14 -6.05 8.85 -8.31
CA GLY A 14 -5.40 8.25 -9.46
C GLY A 14 -3.91 7.98 -9.26
N ALA A 15 -3.31 8.51 -8.19
CA ALA A 15 -1.90 8.24 -7.91
C ALA A 15 -1.70 6.78 -7.56
N LYS A 16 -0.68 6.18 -8.15
CA LYS A 16 -0.33 4.77 -7.93
C LYS A 16 1.18 4.64 -7.77
N LYS A 17 1.60 3.79 -6.85
CA LYS A 17 3.01 3.45 -6.63
C LYS A 17 3.12 1.97 -6.33
N VAL A 18 4.27 1.39 -6.65
CA VAL A 18 4.52 -0.03 -6.39
C VAL A 18 5.82 -0.17 -5.63
N ALA A 19 5.78 -1.00 -4.59
CA ALA A 19 6.97 -1.49 -3.90
C ALA A 19 7.22 -2.91 -4.38
N GLU A 20 8.38 -3.15 -4.96
CA GLU A 20 8.74 -4.44 -5.54
C GLU A 20 9.59 -5.25 -4.56
N GLN A 21 9.56 -6.56 -4.73
CA GLN A 21 10.37 -7.50 -3.96
C GLN A 21 10.12 -7.37 -2.45
N CYS A 22 8.83 -7.27 -2.08
CA CYS A 22 8.45 -7.22 -0.68
C CYS A 22 8.66 -8.59 -0.04
N THR A 23 9.49 -8.65 0.98
CA THR A 23 9.86 -9.92 1.60
C THR A 23 9.18 -10.18 2.92
N SER A 24 8.41 -9.20 3.43
CA SER A 24 7.74 -9.34 4.72
C SER A 24 6.24 -9.40 4.52
N ALA A 25 5.57 -10.22 5.31
CA ALA A 25 4.12 -10.28 5.35
C ALA A 25 3.52 -9.37 6.40
N ILE A 26 4.35 -8.63 7.14
CA ILE A 26 3.90 -7.76 8.23
C ILE A 26 4.03 -6.31 7.80
N PHE A 27 2.90 -5.63 7.70
CA PHE A 27 2.86 -4.24 7.25
C PHE A 27 2.10 -3.38 8.24
N ASN A 28 2.54 -2.13 8.35
CA ASN A 28 1.77 -1.07 8.99
C ASN A 28 1.41 -0.04 7.93
N TYR A 29 0.15 0.34 7.88
CA TYR A 29 -0.34 1.30 6.89
C TYR A 29 -0.77 2.55 7.61
N GLN A 30 -0.33 3.71 7.14
CA GLN A 30 -0.76 4.99 7.66
C GLN A 30 -1.10 5.91 6.50
N VAL A 31 -2.33 6.40 6.49
CA VAL A 31 -2.82 7.34 5.48
C VAL A 31 -3.22 8.61 6.18
N ILE A 32 -2.68 9.74 5.72
CA ILE A 32 -2.95 11.05 6.29
C ILE A 32 -3.69 11.89 5.24
N GLY A 33 -4.81 12.45 5.62
CA GLY A 33 -5.63 13.29 4.76
C GLY A 33 -7.11 13.04 5.02
N ALA A 34 -7.86 14.08 5.38
CA ALA A 34 -9.29 13.96 5.63
C ALA A 34 -10.01 13.51 4.35
N GLY A 35 -10.84 12.50 4.47
CA GLY A 35 -11.60 11.96 3.35
C GLY A 35 -10.77 11.14 2.37
N ALA A 36 -9.51 10.86 2.69
CA ALA A 36 -8.66 10.06 1.81
C ALA A 36 -9.01 8.59 1.89
N THR A 37 -8.87 7.90 0.78
CA THR A 37 -9.00 6.45 0.69
C THR A 37 -7.88 5.93 -0.18
N VAL A 38 -7.17 4.91 0.30
CA VAL A 38 -6.06 4.29 -0.42
C VAL A 38 -6.26 2.78 -0.43
N GLU A 39 -6.18 2.21 -1.61
CA GLU A 39 -6.26 0.76 -1.79
C GLU A 39 -4.86 0.17 -1.88
N PHE A 40 -4.63 -0.88 -1.13
CA PHE A 40 -3.39 -1.65 -1.19
C PHE A 40 -3.68 -2.99 -1.83
N SER A 41 -2.89 -3.35 -2.82
CA SER A 41 -3.09 -4.58 -3.59
C SER A 41 -1.75 -5.28 -3.78
N GLY A 42 -1.80 -6.59 -3.98
CA GLY A 42 -0.61 -7.38 -4.20
C GLY A 42 -0.62 -8.07 -5.55
N SER A 43 0.56 -8.36 -6.07
CA SER A 43 0.73 -9.12 -7.29
C SER A 43 2.04 -9.90 -7.26
N ASN A 44 1.99 -11.13 -7.75
CA ASN A 44 3.17 -11.95 -7.94
C ASN A 44 3.58 -12.03 -9.41
N LYS A 45 2.93 -11.25 -10.25
CA LYS A 45 3.19 -11.25 -11.69
C LYS A 45 4.48 -10.46 -11.98
N PRO A 46 5.52 -11.07 -12.54
CA PRO A 46 6.79 -10.37 -12.75
C PRO A 46 6.70 -9.20 -13.71
N ASP A 47 5.87 -9.31 -14.73
CA ASP A 47 5.67 -8.27 -15.74
C ASP A 47 4.32 -7.61 -15.59
N TYR A 48 3.97 -7.24 -14.34
CA TYR A 48 2.69 -6.60 -14.05
C TYR A 48 2.58 -5.26 -14.78
N ASP A 49 1.32 -4.87 -15.05
CA ASP A 49 0.98 -3.53 -15.50
C ASP A 49 0.33 -2.81 -14.31
N ILE A 50 0.88 -1.70 -13.90
CA ILE A 50 0.39 -0.95 -12.73
C ILE A 50 -1.07 -0.51 -12.93
N ASP A 51 -1.50 -0.34 -14.18
CA ASP A 51 -2.85 0.13 -14.51
C ASP A 51 -3.83 -0.97 -14.87
N ASP A 52 -3.39 -2.22 -14.95
CA ASP A 52 -4.28 -3.34 -15.25
C ASP A 52 -4.78 -3.94 -13.94
N GLU A 53 -6.05 -3.68 -13.61
CA GLU A 53 -6.62 -4.11 -12.34
C GLU A 53 -6.70 -5.63 -12.22
N THR A 54 -6.67 -6.36 -13.32
CA THR A 54 -6.67 -7.83 -13.26
C THR A 54 -5.36 -8.41 -12.77
N HIS A 55 -4.28 -7.63 -12.80
CA HIS A 55 -2.97 -8.06 -12.30
C HIS A 55 -2.85 -7.94 -10.78
N TRP A 56 -3.80 -7.28 -10.11
CA TRP A 56 -3.69 -6.91 -8.71
C TRP A 56 -4.82 -7.53 -7.89
N GLN A 57 -4.44 -8.10 -6.77
CA GLN A 57 -5.38 -8.63 -5.78
C GLN A 57 -5.51 -7.63 -4.64
N LEU A 58 -6.71 -7.14 -4.39
CA LEU A 58 -6.94 -6.21 -3.30
C LEU A 58 -6.61 -6.85 -1.96
N ILE A 59 -5.78 -6.17 -1.17
CA ILE A 59 -5.43 -6.59 0.19
C ILE A 59 -6.28 -5.83 1.19
N TYR A 60 -6.31 -4.50 1.08
CA TYR A 60 -6.92 -3.66 2.10
C TYR A 60 -7.25 -2.28 1.56
N VAL A 61 -8.27 -1.67 2.14
CA VAL A 61 -8.64 -0.28 1.87
C VAL A 61 -8.45 0.51 3.15
N ALA A 62 -7.51 1.45 3.14
CA ALA A 62 -7.22 2.30 4.28
C ALA A 62 -7.87 3.66 4.09
N THR A 63 -8.42 4.21 5.17
CA THR A 63 -9.04 5.54 5.16
C THR A 63 -8.14 6.55 5.86
N GLY A 64 -8.30 7.82 5.49
CA GLY A 64 -7.44 8.88 6.00
C GLY A 64 -7.51 9.05 7.51
N ASN A 65 -6.36 9.41 8.07
CA ASN A 65 -6.16 9.64 9.50
C ASN A 65 -6.36 8.38 10.35
N THR A 66 -6.18 7.22 9.74
CA THR A 66 -6.18 5.95 10.45
C THR A 66 -4.85 5.25 10.24
N ALA A 67 -4.51 4.37 11.17
CA ALA A 67 -3.34 3.51 11.06
C ALA A 67 -3.76 2.10 11.43
N ASP A 68 -3.30 1.13 10.69
CA ASP A 68 -3.70 -0.25 10.90
C ASP A 68 -2.56 -1.19 10.53
N SER A 69 -2.37 -2.21 11.35
CA SER A 69 -1.32 -3.20 11.10
C SER A 69 -1.85 -4.62 11.05
N GLU A 70 -3.13 -4.80 11.40
CA GLU A 70 -3.61 -6.14 11.71
C GLU A 70 -3.88 -7.04 10.52
N PRO A 71 -4.63 -6.65 9.53
CA PRO A 71 -5.12 -7.65 8.58
C PRO A 71 -4.07 -8.15 7.59
N PHE A 72 -2.84 -7.69 7.67
CA PHE A 72 -1.90 -7.87 6.55
C PHE A 72 -0.79 -8.86 6.77
N ARG A 73 -0.64 -9.33 7.98
CA ARG A 73 0.49 -10.19 8.30
C ARG A 73 0.47 -11.55 7.61
N GLN A 74 -0.59 -11.87 6.90
CA GLN A 74 -0.70 -13.12 6.15
C GLN A 74 -0.48 -12.96 4.65
N HIS A 75 -0.13 -11.78 4.20
CA HIS A 75 -0.06 -11.48 2.77
C HIS A 75 1.35 -11.12 2.37
N ALA A 76 2.12 -12.12 1.93
CA ALA A 76 3.47 -11.93 1.43
C ALA A 76 3.42 -11.90 -0.11
N TRP A 77 3.34 -10.73 -0.67
CA TRP A 77 3.30 -10.53 -2.12
C TRP A 77 4.64 -10.02 -2.64
N ASP A 78 5.06 -10.46 -3.83
CA ASP A 78 6.28 -9.94 -4.42
C ASP A 78 6.21 -8.45 -4.68
N ASN A 79 5.04 -7.96 -5.09
CA ASN A 79 4.83 -6.55 -5.37
C ASN A 79 3.58 -6.08 -4.64
N VAL A 80 3.66 -4.89 -4.06
CA VAL A 80 2.52 -4.27 -3.39
C VAL A 80 2.28 -2.91 -4.03
N ARG A 81 1.05 -2.68 -4.48
CA ARG A 81 0.65 -1.41 -5.10
C ARG A 81 -0.22 -0.62 -4.13
N MET A 82 0.06 0.68 -3.99
CA MET A 82 -0.88 1.61 -3.39
C MET A 82 -1.57 2.42 -4.50
N LYS A 83 -2.84 2.73 -4.30
CA LYS A 83 -3.65 3.49 -5.25
C LYS A 83 -4.57 4.42 -4.49
N VAL A 84 -4.46 5.72 -4.72
CA VAL A 84 -5.33 6.71 -4.09
C VAL A 84 -6.64 6.78 -4.86
N THR A 85 -7.76 6.49 -4.18
CA THR A 85 -9.08 6.49 -4.80
C THR A 85 -9.94 7.66 -4.36
N ALA A 86 -9.59 8.35 -3.27
CA ALA A 86 -10.31 9.54 -2.80
C ALA A 86 -9.36 10.44 -2.01
N GLY A 87 -9.66 11.73 -1.99
CA GLY A 87 -8.90 12.70 -1.22
C GLY A 87 -7.98 13.54 -2.08
N SER A 88 -7.36 14.55 -1.46
CA SER A 88 -6.37 15.41 -2.10
C SER A 88 -5.25 15.67 -1.09
N ASN A 89 -4.06 15.93 -1.61
CA ASN A 89 -2.87 16.15 -0.77
C ASN A 89 -2.68 15.02 0.24
N VAL A 90 -2.82 13.79 -0.23
CA VAL A 90 -2.79 12.59 0.59
C VAL A 90 -1.34 12.18 0.87
N GLU A 91 -1.07 11.77 2.10
CA GLU A 91 0.23 11.21 2.48
C GLU A 91 0.04 9.73 2.81
N VAL A 92 0.95 8.90 2.33
CA VAL A 92 0.91 7.46 2.58
C VAL A 92 2.26 7.00 3.09
N TYR A 93 2.26 6.34 4.23
CA TYR A 93 3.45 5.76 4.82
C TYR A 93 3.17 4.30 5.15
N VAL A 94 3.98 3.42 4.61
CA VAL A 94 3.83 1.98 4.85
C VAL A 94 5.16 1.44 5.31
N SER A 95 5.17 0.82 6.47
CA SER A 95 6.34 0.12 6.99
C SER A 95 6.15 -1.37 6.82
N SER A 96 7.20 -2.05 6.41
CA SER A 96 7.24 -3.50 6.36
C SER A 96 8.06 -3.99 7.54
N GLY A 97 7.48 -4.87 8.35
CA GLY A 97 8.16 -5.42 9.50
C GLY A 97 8.78 -6.77 9.19
N VAL A 98 9.90 -7.03 9.80
CA VAL A 98 10.55 -8.33 9.75
C VAL A 98 10.54 -8.86 11.18
N SER A 99 9.91 -10.03 11.37
CA SER A 99 9.95 -10.67 12.67
C SER A 99 11.35 -11.24 12.88
N GLY A 100 11.88 -10.92 14.01
CA GLY A 100 13.22 -11.43 14.22
C GLY A 100 13.64 -11.14 15.58
#